data_243fae4a1553d6ed32fabc751730a3ef
#
_entry.id   243fae4a1553d6ed32fabc751730a3ef
#
_cell.length_a   1.000
_cell.length_b   1.000
_cell.length_c   1.000
_cell.angle_alpha   90.00
_cell.angle_beta   90.00
_cell.angle_gamma   90.00
#
_symmetry.space_group_name_H-M   'P 1'
#
loop_
_entity.id
_entity.type
_entity.pdbx_description
1 polymer ?
#
loop_
_entity_poly.entity_id
_entity_poly.type
_entity_poly.pdbx_seq_one_letter_code
_entity_poly.pdbx_strand_id
1 'polypeptide(L)'
;MKSYTVKNLKDVEDAAPKFGLSPDLEARFARGDLEGETTGLSYQRVAPNFRIPFGHKHEDQEEVYVLVSGDGRMKLDDEIVELRQWDAVRVSSETMRDFEAGPEGAELLAFGAPRNGEPNDAEMAQGWWTD
;
A
#
# COMPACT_ATOMS: atom_id res chain seq x y z
N MET A 1 21.86 -9.75 19.47
CA MET A 1 20.97 -9.40 18.33
C MET A 1 20.25 -10.64 17.85
N LYS A 2 18.94 -10.54 17.71
CA LYS A 2 18.16 -11.67 17.21
C LYS A 2 18.25 -11.72 15.68
N SER A 3 18.23 -12.93 15.15
CA SER A 3 18.22 -13.13 13.70
C SER A 3 16.82 -13.02 13.07
N TYR A 4 15.81 -12.74 13.89
CA TYR A 4 14.44 -12.60 13.41
C TYR A 4 13.66 -11.64 14.30
N THR A 5 12.55 -11.14 13.76
CA THR A 5 11.59 -10.29 14.48
C THR A 5 10.19 -10.80 14.21
N VAL A 6 9.34 -10.82 15.22
CA VAL A 6 7.92 -11.18 15.07
C VAL A 6 7.08 -9.99 15.54
N LYS A 7 6.16 -9.56 14.71
CA LYS A 7 5.24 -8.47 15.06
C LYS A 7 3.89 -8.75 14.44
N ASN A 8 2.85 -8.66 15.24
CA ASN A 8 1.50 -8.72 14.71
C ASN A 8 1.22 -7.41 13.98
N LEU A 9 0.75 -7.47 12.75
CA LEU A 9 0.51 -6.26 11.96
C LEU A 9 -0.54 -5.35 12.60
N LYS A 10 -1.49 -5.90 13.34
CA LYS A 10 -2.51 -5.10 14.01
C LYS A 10 -1.97 -4.38 15.24
N ASP A 11 -0.76 -4.71 15.69
CA ASP A 11 -0.08 -4.00 16.77
C ASP A 11 0.87 -2.91 16.25
N VAL A 12 1.01 -2.80 14.95
CA VAL A 12 1.74 -1.68 14.32
C VAL A 12 0.81 -0.47 14.32
N GLU A 13 1.34 0.71 14.58
CA GLU A 13 0.54 1.93 14.60
C GLU A 13 -0.19 2.16 13.27
N ASP A 14 -1.49 2.46 13.35
CA ASP A 14 -2.25 2.87 12.18
C ASP A 14 -1.90 4.33 11.86
N ALA A 15 -1.34 4.57 10.70
CA ALA A 15 -0.91 5.90 10.27
C ALA A 15 -2.06 6.73 9.67
N ALA A 16 -3.19 6.11 9.31
CA ALA A 16 -4.26 6.82 8.62
C ALA A 16 -4.83 8.01 9.40
N PRO A 17 -5.03 7.93 10.75
CA PRO A 17 -5.55 9.08 11.49
C PRO A 17 -4.67 10.33 11.36
N LYS A 18 -3.36 10.16 11.24
CA LYS A 18 -2.43 11.30 11.11
C LYS A 18 -2.64 12.09 9.83
N PHE A 19 -3.23 11.47 8.82
CA PHE A 19 -3.46 12.08 7.51
C PHE A 19 -4.94 12.40 7.28
N GLY A 20 -5.78 12.24 8.30
CA GLY A 20 -7.20 12.51 8.17
C GLY A 20 -7.96 11.50 7.34
N LEU A 21 -7.45 10.29 7.19
CA LEU A 21 -8.02 9.26 6.32
C LEU A 21 -8.81 8.20 7.07
N SER A 22 -8.75 8.20 8.40
CA SER A 22 -9.56 7.30 9.21
C SER A 22 -11.00 7.82 9.30
N PRO A 23 -12.02 6.95 9.32
CA PRO A 23 -11.97 5.49 9.36
C PRO A 23 -11.96 4.80 7.99
N ASP A 24 -11.96 5.55 6.90
CA ASP A 24 -12.07 4.96 5.57
C ASP A 24 -10.82 4.19 5.16
N LEU A 25 -9.68 4.53 5.74
CA LEU A 25 -8.43 3.85 5.50
C LEU A 25 -7.77 3.46 6.82
N GLU A 26 -7.21 2.26 6.86
CA GLU A 26 -6.30 1.82 7.91
C GLU A 26 -4.99 1.49 7.21
N ALA A 27 -3.87 2.03 7.70
CA ALA A 27 -2.56 1.84 7.06
C ALA A 27 -1.49 1.62 8.13
N ARG A 28 -0.87 0.44 8.09
CA ARG A 28 0.12 0.03 9.08
C ARG A 28 1.41 -0.34 8.38
N PHE A 29 2.44 0.48 8.58
CA PHE A 29 3.73 0.32 7.92
C PHE A 29 4.69 -0.39 8.88
N ALA A 30 5.01 -1.63 8.58
CA ALA A 30 5.67 -2.53 9.54
C ALA A 30 7.19 -2.63 9.39
N ARG A 31 7.79 -1.97 8.40
CA ARG A 31 9.23 -2.09 8.17
C ARG A 31 10.04 -1.80 9.44
N GLY A 32 9.75 -0.66 10.09
CA GLY A 32 10.47 -0.27 11.31
C GLY A 32 10.24 -1.23 12.46
N ASP A 33 8.97 -1.62 12.68
CA ASP A 33 8.60 -2.54 13.75
C ASP A 33 9.24 -3.92 13.58
N LEU A 34 9.42 -4.34 12.33
CA LEU A 34 10.06 -5.62 12.01
C LEU A 34 11.58 -5.52 11.95
N GLU A 35 12.11 -4.31 12.04
CA GLU A 35 13.55 -4.04 11.91
C GLU A 35 14.09 -4.54 10.56
N GLY A 36 13.28 -4.36 9.50
CA GLY A 36 13.64 -4.81 8.16
C GLY A 36 14.77 -3.99 7.56
N GLU A 37 15.79 -4.67 7.10
CA GLU A 37 16.94 -4.01 6.47
C GLU A 37 16.68 -3.73 4.98
N THR A 38 16.15 -4.71 4.27
CA THR A 38 15.95 -4.59 2.83
C THR A 38 14.50 -4.73 2.40
N THR A 39 13.65 -5.36 3.21
CA THR A 39 12.27 -5.63 2.84
C THR A 39 11.32 -4.81 3.69
N GLY A 40 10.36 -4.16 3.06
CA GLY A 40 9.28 -3.46 3.73
C GLY A 40 7.95 -4.19 3.54
N LEU A 41 7.08 -4.05 4.53
CA LEU A 41 5.75 -4.65 4.51
C LEU A 41 4.76 -3.64 5.09
N SER A 42 3.62 -3.47 4.43
CA SER A 42 2.51 -2.71 4.98
C SER A 42 1.21 -3.47 4.83
N TYR A 43 0.28 -3.16 5.71
CA TYR A 43 -1.09 -3.65 5.67
C TYR A 43 -2.02 -2.46 5.52
N GLN A 44 -3.00 -2.58 4.63
CA GLN A 44 -4.00 -1.55 4.42
C GLN A 44 -5.39 -2.18 4.34
N ARG A 45 -6.34 -1.53 5.03
CA ARG A 45 -7.76 -1.86 4.91
C ARG A 45 -8.45 -0.63 4.32
N VAL A 46 -9.19 -0.84 3.25
CA VAL A 46 -9.87 0.23 2.52
C VAL A 46 -11.38 0.00 2.62
N ALA A 47 -12.11 1.00 3.12
CA ALA A 47 -13.55 0.91 3.32
C ALA A 47 -14.29 0.67 1.98
N PRO A 48 -15.52 0.10 2.04
CA PRO A 48 -16.30 -0.11 0.82
C PRO A 48 -16.40 1.15 -0.03
N ASN A 49 -16.13 1.00 -1.30
CA ASN A 49 -16.21 2.06 -2.31
C ASN A 49 -15.29 3.26 -2.10
N PHE A 50 -14.37 3.17 -1.14
CA PHE A 50 -13.44 4.26 -0.87
C PHE A 50 -12.30 4.25 -1.88
N ARG A 51 -12.05 5.41 -2.48
CA ARG A 51 -10.87 5.65 -3.33
C ARG A 51 -9.86 6.41 -2.49
N ILE A 52 -8.65 5.89 -2.38
CA ILE A 52 -7.59 6.59 -1.67
C ILE A 52 -7.36 7.93 -2.40
N PRO A 53 -7.38 9.07 -1.68
CA PRO A 53 -7.46 10.39 -2.33
C PRO A 53 -6.16 10.88 -2.97
N PHE A 54 -5.14 10.04 -3.03
CA PHE A 54 -3.87 10.40 -3.68
C PHE A 54 -3.29 9.19 -4.39
N GLY A 55 -2.60 9.45 -5.49
CA GLY A 55 -1.73 8.47 -6.11
C GLY A 55 -0.32 8.64 -5.58
N HIS A 56 0.53 7.65 -5.74
CA HIS A 56 1.94 7.79 -5.41
C HIS A 56 2.81 6.94 -6.32
N LYS A 57 4.07 7.30 -6.36
CA LYS A 57 5.10 6.52 -7.04
C LYS A 57 6.38 6.63 -6.23
N HIS A 58 7.33 5.81 -6.53
CA HIS A 58 8.63 5.79 -5.87
C HIS A 58 9.73 6.13 -6.87
N GLU A 59 10.85 6.61 -6.37
CA GLU A 59 12.00 6.84 -7.22
C GLU A 59 12.72 5.53 -7.51
N ASP A 60 12.84 4.68 -6.51
CA ASP A 60 13.67 3.50 -6.59
C ASP A 60 13.00 2.21 -6.10
N GLN A 61 11.93 2.30 -5.32
CA GLN A 61 11.33 1.12 -4.70
C GLN A 61 10.28 0.47 -5.58
N GLU A 62 10.54 -0.78 -5.95
CA GLU A 62 9.53 -1.63 -6.57
C GLU A 62 8.61 -2.16 -5.48
N GLU A 63 7.32 -2.27 -5.76
CA GLU A 63 6.36 -2.81 -4.79
C GLU A 63 5.53 -3.92 -5.41
N VAL A 64 5.12 -4.85 -4.54
CA VAL A 64 4.14 -5.88 -4.90
C VAL A 64 2.96 -5.74 -3.94
N TYR A 65 1.77 -5.58 -4.50
CA TYR A 65 0.52 -5.53 -3.75
C TYR A 65 -0.20 -6.85 -3.87
N VAL A 66 -0.73 -7.35 -2.76
CA VAL A 66 -1.56 -8.56 -2.76
C VAL A 66 -2.90 -8.21 -2.17
N LEU A 67 -3.98 -8.44 -2.92
CA LEU A 67 -5.33 -8.23 -2.42
C LEU A 67 -5.75 -9.49 -1.67
N VAL A 68 -5.71 -9.43 -0.34
CA VAL A 68 -5.96 -10.62 0.49
C VAL A 68 -7.42 -10.81 0.83
N SER A 69 -8.23 -9.76 0.71
CA SER A 69 -9.66 -9.81 1.02
C SER A 69 -10.39 -8.74 0.23
N GLY A 70 -11.61 -9.05 -0.21
CA GLY A 70 -12.44 -8.11 -0.94
C GLY A 70 -12.08 -8.02 -2.42
N ASP A 71 -12.40 -6.88 -3.02
CA ASP A 71 -12.10 -6.60 -4.42
C ASP A 71 -11.91 -5.09 -4.61
N GLY A 72 -11.45 -4.70 -5.78
CA GLY A 72 -11.27 -3.30 -6.09
C GLY A 72 -10.63 -3.08 -7.45
N ARG A 73 -10.18 -1.85 -7.64
CA ARG A 73 -9.51 -1.44 -8.88
C ARG A 73 -8.23 -0.70 -8.52
N MET A 74 -7.22 -0.89 -9.33
CA MET A 74 -5.97 -0.13 -9.19
C MET A 74 -5.72 0.64 -10.47
N LYS A 75 -5.45 1.93 -10.32
CA LYS A 75 -5.02 2.74 -11.46
C LYS A 75 -3.51 2.77 -11.48
N LEU A 76 -2.96 2.40 -12.63
CA LEU A 76 -1.51 2.28 -12.86
C LEU A 76 -1.19 3.15 -14.07
N ASP A 77 -0.66 4.35 -13.83
CA ASP A 77 -0.52 5.39 -14.85
C ASP A 77 -1.88 5.63 -15.54
N ASP A 78 -2.04 5.31 -16.80
CA ASP A 78 -3.28 5.54 -17.54
C ASP A 78 -4.20 4.32 -17.59
N GLU A 79 -3.81 3.22 -16.97
CA GLU A 79 -4.60 1.99 -17.03
C GLU A 79 -5.32 1.73 -15.71
N ILE A 80 -6.54 1.19 -15.80
CA ILE A 80 -7.30 0.76 -14.64
C ILE A 80 -7.46 -0.75 -14.73
N VAL A 81 -7.06 -1.44 -13.67
CA VAL A 81 -7.06 -2.90 -13.61
C VAL A 81 -8.02 -3.35 -12.51
N GLU A 82 -8.93 -4.24 -12.85
CA GLU A 82 -9.81 -4.86 -11.86
C GLU A 82 -9.05 -5.94 -11.11
N LEU A 83 -9.18 -5.94 -9.78
CA LEU A 83 -8.50 -6.89 -8.92
C LEU A 83 -9.52 -7.66 -8.09
N ARG A 84 -9.24 -8.92 -7.89
CA ARG A 84 -10.02 -9.79 -7.01
C ARG A 84 -9.10 -10.43 -5.97
N GLN A 85 -9.71 -11.09 -5.00
CA GLN A 85 -8.97 -11.75 -3.92
C GLN A 85 -7.84 -12.63 -4.46
N TRP A 86 -6.69 -12.49 -3.87
CA TRP A 86 -5.43 -13.18 -4.16
C TRP A 86 -4.69 -12.72 -5.41
N ASP A 87 -5.20 -11.72 -6.10
CA ASP A 87 -4.40 -11.11 -7.17
C ASP A 87 -3.19 -10.39 -6.58
N ALA A 88 -2.06 -10.56 -7.24
CA ALA A 88 -0.83 -9.86 -6.90
C ALA A 88 -0.44 -8.95 -8.06
N VAL A 89 -0.04 -7.72 -7.75
CA VAL A 89 0.35 -6.72 -8.75
C VAL A 89 1.76 -6.25 -8.44
N ARG A 90 2.68 -6.46 -9.37
CA ARG A 90 4.01 -5.85 -9.27
C ARG A 90 3.97 -4.48 -9.92
N VAL A 91 4.41 -3.47 -9.20
CA VAL A 91 4.40 -2.09 -9.68
C VAL A 91 5.84 -1.57 -9.69
N SER A 92 6.32 -1.17 -10.85
CA SER A 92 7.66 -0.58 -10.94
C SER A 92 7.69 0.75 -10.19
N SER A 93 8.88 1.16 -9.76
CA SER A 93 9.05 2.34 -8.90
C SER A 93 8.40 3.59 -9.47
N GLU A 94 8.59 3.84 -10.76
CA GLU A 94 8.15 5.07 -11.41
C GLU A 94 6.70 5.08 -11.87
N THR A 95 5.97 3.97 -11.70
CA THR A 95 4.56 3.90 -12.07
C THR A 95 3.70 4.54 -11.00
N MET A 96 2.93 5.58 -11.36
CA MET A 96 1.97 6.19 -10.44
C MET A 96 0.84 5.20 -10.20
N ARG A 97 0.47 4.99 -8.93
CA ARG A 97 -0.59 4.04 -8.59
C ARG A 97 -1.53 4.60 -7.53
N ASP A 98 -2.76 4.12 -7.57
CA ASP A 98 -3.80 4.42 -6.60
C ASP A 98 -4.78 3.26 -6.56
N PHE A 99 -5.48 3.09 -5.44
CA PHE A 99 -6.40 1.99 -5.25
C PHE A 99 -7.78 2.48 -4.82
N GLU A 100 -8.82 1.80 -5.32
CA GLU A 100 -10.20 2.04 -4.92
C GLU A 100 -10.84 0.69 -4.59
N ALA A 101 -11.44 0.58 -3.40
CA ALA A 101 -12.11 -0.64 -3.00
C ALA A 101 -13.47 -0.78 -3.70
N GLY A 102 -13.86 -2.01 -3.93
CA GLY A 102 -15.21 -2.33 -4.39
C GLY A 102 -16.23 -2.28 -3.25
N PRO A 103 -17.47 -2.73 -3.52
CA PRO A 103 -18.58 -2.62 -2.54
C PRO A 103 -18.36 -3.38 -1.24
N GLU A 104 -17.48 -4.37 -1.23
CA GLU A 104 -17.18 -5.17 -0.03
C GLU A 104 -15.99 -4.64 0.77
N GLY A 105 -15.36 -3.57 0.30
CA GLY A 105 -14.10 -3.13 0.88
C GLY A 105 -12.94 -4.02 0.44
N ALA A 106 -11.77 -3.75 0.97
CA ALA A 106 -10.58 -4.50 0.58
C ALA A 106 -9.52 -4.50 1.68
N GLU A 107 -8.71 -5.55 1.71
CA GLU A 107 -7.51 -5.61 2.52
C GLU A 107 -6.34 -5.95 1.62
N LEU A 108 -5.25 -5.20 1.77
CA LEU A 108 -4.07 -5.31 0.94
C LEU A 108 -2.83 -5.52 1.80
N LEU A 109 -1.92 -6.34 1.31
CA LEU A 109 -0.54 -6.33 1.80
C LEU A 109 0.33 -5.73 0.69
N ALA A 110 1.29 -4.92 1.07
CA ALA A 110 2.25 -4.35 0.13
C ALA A 110 3.66 -4.66 0.59
N PHE A 111 4.45 -5.16 -0.33
CA PHE A 111 5.85 -5.51 -0.09
C PHE A 111 6.72 -4.60 -0.94
N GLY A 112 7.73 -4.01 -0.34
CA GLY A 112 8.65 -3.15 -1.07
C GLY A 112 10.08 -3.40 -0.67
N ALA A 113 10.98 -3.28 -1.64
CA ALA A 113 12.40 -3.42 -1.41
C ALA A 113 13.10 -2.33 -2.21
N PRO A 114 13.62 -1.30 -1.55
CA PRO A 114 14.32 -0.22 -2.25
C PRO A 114 15.63 -0.74 -2.82
N ARG A 115 15.88 -0.43 -4.10
CA ARG A 115 17.05 -0.90 -4.81
C ARG A 115 18.34 -0.35 -4.23
N ASN A 116 18.31 0.91 -3.77
CA ASN A 116 19.47 1.60 -3.20
C ASN A 116 19.37 1.81 -1.69
N GLY A 117 18.44 1.13 -1.03
CA GLY A 117 18.29 1.23 0.41
C GLY A 117 17.56 2.47 0.91
N GLU A 118 16.90 3.22 0.03
CA GLU A 118 16.16 4.42 0.39
C GLU A 118 14.68 4.10 0.63
N PRO A 119 14.25 3.88 1.88
CA PRO A 119 12.89 3.41 2.15
C PRO A 119 11.79 4.46 1.97
N ASN A 120 12.15 5.74 1.97
CA ASN A 120 11.17 6.85 1.95
C ASN A 120 11.32 7.71 0.70
N ASP A 121 11.18 7.09 -0.47
CA ASP A 121 11.32 7.79 -1.74
C ASP A 121 9.97 8.07 -2.43
N ALA A 122 8.87 8.03 -1.67
CA ALA A 122 7.54 8.19 -2.24
C ALA A 122 7.27 9.62 -2.68
N GLU A 123 6.68 9.75 -3.86
CA GLU A 123 6.17 11.02 -4.38
C GLU A 123 4.66 10.94 -4.47
N MET A 124 3.96 11.86 -3.81
CA MET A 124 2.51 11.84 -3.66
C MET A 124 1.84 12.84 -4.59
N ALA A 125 0.70 12.47 -5.17
CA ALA A 125 -0.09 13.32 -6.03
C ALA A 125 -1.55 13.32 -5.55
N GLN A 126 -1.94 14.37 -4.82
CA GLN A 126 -3.30 14.50 -4.30
C GLN A 126 -4.29 14.66 -5.44
N GLY A 127 -5.42 13.94 -5.36
CA GLY A 127 -6.46 14.03 -6.36
C GLY A 127 -6.11 13.49 -7.73
N TRP A 128 -5.11 12.65 -7.81
CA TRP A 128 -4.60 12.16 -9.09
C TRP A 128 -5.61 11.34 -9.88
N TRP A 129 -6.41 10.52 -9.20
CA TRP A 129 -7.40 9.67 -9.89
C TRP A 129 -8.73 10.39 -9.95
N THR A 130 -9.02 10.98 -11.10
CA THR A 130 -10.27 11.69 -11.36
C THR A 130 -10.93 11.07 -12.59
N ASP A 131 -11.95 10.29 -12.44
CA ASP A 131 -12.66 9.75 -13.58
C ASP A 131 -14.13 10.16 -13.60
#